data_1ad068ee64aeca1f6d31f8eaa98b946c
#
_entry.id   1ad068ee64aeca1f6d31f8eaa98b946c
#
_cell.length_a   1.000
_cell.length_b   1.000
_cell.length_c   1.000
_cell.angle_alpha   90.00
_cell.angle_beta   90.00
_cell.angle_gamma   90.00
#
_symmetry.space_group_name_H-M   'P 1'
#
loop_
_entity.id
_entity.type
_entity.pdbx_description
1 polymer ?
#
loop_
_entity_poly.entity_id
_entity_poly.type
_entity_poly.pdbx_seq_one_letter_code
_entity_poly.pdbx_strand_id
1 'polypeptide(L)'
;MKRLILAAVLATGLAGTAHAADKALQAAIASSERTPANVTRDAARHPYETLSFFGIKPNMTVVELSPGGGWYTEILAPYLRDKGKLIVAGESVTSPTEYGQKAAARLSTKLEANPGMYGKVQRGVFEVPREYNFAPAGSVDMVVTFRNIHNWTGEGDDKVQEIFKSVHTALKKGGIFGVVDHRAPAGKPVDPKSGYLHEAEVIKMIEKAGFKLVAKSEVNANPKDTADHPKGVWTLPPVLALKDVDREKYVAIGESDRMTLKFKKK
;
A
#
# COMPACT_ATOMS: atom_id res chain seq x y z
N MET A 1 -48.54 -40.89 -28.59
CA MET A 1 -47.55 -41.09 -27.54
C MET A 1 -46.58 -39.92 -27.56
N LYS A 2 -46.81 -38.93 -26.70
CA LYS A 2 -45.96 -37.70 -26.61
C LYS A 2 -44.92 -37.94 -25.51
N ARG A 3 -43.63 -37.95 -25.87
CA ARG A 3 -42.51 -38.07 -24.92
C ARG A 3 -42.18 -36.66 -24.39
N LEU A 4 -42.38 -36.45 -23.09
CA LEU A 4 -41.84 -35.28 -22.38
C LEU A 4 -40.35 -35.53 -22.12
N ILE A 5 -39.51 -34.58 -22.58
CA ILE A 5 -38.10 -34.51 -22.24
C ILE A 5 -37.98 -33.54 -21.07
N LEU A 6 -37.62 -34.10 -19.91
CA LEU A 6 -37.36 -33.30 -18.70
C LEU A 6 -35.90 -32.82 -18.75
N ALA A 7 -35.69 -31.53 -18.95
CA ALA A 7 -34.37 -30.92 -18.89
C ALA A 7 -34.04 -30.59 -17.43
N ALA A 8 -33.10 -31.32 -16.86
CA ALA A 8 -32.53 -31.00 -15.55
C ALA A 8 -31.49 -29.88 -15.68
N VAL A 9 -31.79 -28.71 -15.12
CA VAL A 9 -30.85 -27.60 -14.99
C VAL A 9 -29.98 -27.86 -13.76
N LEU A 10 -28.71 -28.22 -13.97
CA LEU A 10 -27.71 -28.27 -12.90
C LEU A 10 -27.31 -26.83 -12.57
N ALA A 11 -27.77 -26.30 -11.46
CA ALA A 11 -27.25 -25.08 -10.87
C ALA A 11 -25.93 -25.42 -10.15
N THR A 12 -24.80 -25.13 -10.80
CA THR A 12 -23.48 -25.19 -10.15
C THR A 12 -23.34 -23.94 -9.25
N GLY A 13 -23.65 -24.14 -7.97
CA GLY A 13 -23.36 -23.14 -6.94
C GLY A 13 -21.85 -22.94 -6.81
N LEU A 14 -21.35 -21.74 -7.15
CA LEU A 14 -20.02 -21.30 -6.74
C LEU A 14 -20.03 -21.17 -5.21
N ALA A 15 -19.56 -22.21 -4.52
CA ALA A 15 -19.23 -22.13 -3.10
C ALA A 15 -17.99 -21.22 -2.96
N GLY A 16 -18.21 -19.93 -2.75
CA GLY A 16 -17.17 -19.02 -2.31
C GLY A 16 -16.62 -19.56 -0.98
N THR A 17 -15.34 -19.96 -0.94
CA THR A 17 -14.66 -20.31 0.31
C THR A 17 -14.61 -19.06 1.17
N ALA A 18 -15.52 -18.94 2.12
CA ALA A 18 -15.44 -17.95 3.19
C ALA A 18 -14.14 -18.23 3.95
N HIS A 19 -13.12 -17.41 3.70
CA HIS A 19 -11.92 -17.45 4.52
C HIS A 19 -12.32 -17.04 5.94
N ALA A 20 -11.99 -17.87 6.93
CA ALA A 20 -12.17 -17.52 8.33
C ALA A 20 -11.45 -16.18 8.60
N ALA A 21 -12.15 -15.26 9.27
CA ALA A 21 -11.60 -13.93 9.58
C ALA A 21 -10.30 -14.05 10.37
N ASP A 22 -9.28 -13.31 9.97
CA ASP A 22 -7.99 -13.26 10.69
C ASP A 22 -8.16 -12.39 11.95
N LYS A 23 -8.45 -13.06 13.06
CA LYS A 23 -8.66 -12.42 14.37
C LYS A 23 -7.42 -11.67 14.86
N ALA A 24 -6.21 -12.13 14.52
CA ALA A 24 -4.98 -11.46 14.90
C ALA A 24 -4.82 -10.12 14.16
N LEU A 25 -5.15 -10.10 12.85
CA LEU A 25 -5.16 -8.87 12.07
C LEU A 25 -6.23 -7.89 12.57
N GLN A 26 -7.43 -8.38 12.87
CA GLN A 26 -8.49 -7.55 13.45
C GLN A 26 -8.07 -6.95 14.80
N ALA A 27 -7.44 -7.74 15.69
CA ALA A 27 -6.92 -7.25 16.95
C ALA A 27 -5.82 -6.20 16.78
N ALA A 28 -4.91 -6.38 15.82
CA ALA A 28 -3.88 -5.39 15.52
C ALA A 28 -4.47 -4.06 15.01
N ILE A 29 -5.52 -4.11 14.19
CA ILE A 29 -6.23 -2.93 13.69
C ILE A 29 -7.00 -2.23 14.83
N ALA A 30 -7.63 -2.99 15.72
CA ALA A 30 -8.40 -2.45 16.84
C ALA A 30 -7.55 -2.07 18.07
N SER A 31 -6.22 -2.15 17.96
CA SER A 31 -5.33 -1.86 19.10
C SER A 31 -5.47 -0.43 19.60
N SER A 32 -5.65 -0.27 20.91
CA SER A 32 -5.67 1.04 21.60
C SER A 32 -4.32 1.76 21.60
N GLU A 33 -3.24 1.06 21.23
CA GLU A 33 -1.89 1.65 21.10
C GLU A 33 -1.70 2.40 19.79
N ARG A 34 -2.64 2.28 18.84
CA ARG A 34 -2.62 3.04 17.58
C ARG A 34 -2.97 4.50 17.85
N THR A 35 -2.30 5.38 17.11
CA THR A 35 -2.55 6.83 17.17
C THR A 35 -4.02 7.11 16.81
N PRO A 36 -4.81 7.80 17.67
CA PRO A 36 -6.23 8.05 17.42
C PRO A 36 -6.51 8.72 16.07
N ALA A 37 -5.68 9.70 15.66
CA ALA A 37 -5.78 10.35 14.36
C ALA A 37 -5.54 9.37 13.17
N ASN A 38 -4.83 8.27 13.39
CA ASN A 38 -4.68 7.22 12.38
C ASN A 38 -5.89 6.30 12.34
N VAL A 39 -6.46 5.96 13.49
CA VAL A 39 -7.66 5.12 13.60
C VAL A 39 -8.87 5.76 12.89
N THR A 40 -9.06 7.07 13.01
CA THR A 40 -10.16 7.78 12.32
C THR A 40 -10.13 7.64 10.80
N ARG A 41 -8.99 7.24 10.23
CA ARG A 41 -8.80 7.06 8.79
C ARG A 41 -9.02 5.62 8.31
N ASP A 42 -9.31 4.69 9.23
CA ASP A 42 -9.53 3.28 8.87
C ASP A 42 -10.72 3.13 7.93
N ALA A 43 -11.79 3.92 8.15
CA ALA A 43 -12.97 3.93 7.29
C ALA A 43 -12.69 4.33 5.82
N ALA A 44 -11.61 5.11 5.57
CA ALA A 44 -11.19 5.50 4.24
C ALA A 44 -10.07 4.60 3.68
N ARG A 45 -9.42 3.78 4.49
CA ARG A 45 -8.24 2.99 4.13
C ARG A 45 -8.45 1.49 4.17
N HIS A 46 -9.58 1.05 4.74
CA HIS A 46 -10.00 -0.36 4.76
C HIS A 46 -8.84 -1.33 5.06
N PRO A 47 -8.13 -1.17 6.22
CA PRO A 47 -6.88 -1.89 6.46
C PRO A 47 -7.04 -3.40 6.47
N TYR A 48 -8.15 -3.90 7.02
CA TYR A 48 -8.41 -5.33 7.08
C TYR A 48 -8.58 -5.93 5.68
N GLU A 49 -9.43 -5.32 4.88
CA GLU A 49 -9.74 -5.76 3.51
C GLU A 49 -8.51 -5.62 2.61
N THR A 50 -7.76 -4.52 2.73
CA THR A 50 -6.55 -4.26 1.95
C THR A 50 -5.45 -5.29 2.24
N LEU A 51 -5.13 -5.52 3.51
CA LEU A 51 -4.08 -6.46 3.90
C LEU A 51 -4.51 -7.92 3.65
N SER A 52 -5.79 -8.24 3.85
CA SER A 52 -6.35 -9.56 3.51
C SER A 52 -6.32 -9.81 2.00
N PHE A 53 -6.63 -8.80 1.18
CA PHE A 53 -6.51 -8.89 -0.28
C PHE A 53 -5.08 -9.18 -0.71
N PHE A 54 -4.07 -8.57 -0.11
CA PHE A 54 -2.67 -8.91 -0.37
C PHE A 54 -2.32 -10.32 0.10
N GLY A 55 -3.06 -10.88 1.02
CA GLY A 55 -2.87 -12.24 1.57
C GLY A 55 -1.80 -12.28 2.65
N ILE A 56 -1.70 -11.21 3.46
CA ILE A 56 -0.77 -11.16 4.59
C ILE A 56 -1.05 -12.31 5.57
N LYS A 57 0.03 -12.82 6.17
CA LYS A 57 -0.04 -13.85 7.23
C LYS A 57 0.92 -13.50 8.37
N PRO A 58 0.61 -13.88 9.62
CA PRO A 58 1.39 -13.46 10.78
C PRO A 58 2.81 -14.04 10.84
N ASN A 59 3.12 -15.04 10.02
CA ASN A 59 4.44 -15.69 9.95
C ASN A 59 5.31 -15.23 8.76
N MET A 60 4.89 -14.18 8.05
CA MET A 60 5.63 -13.65 6.90
C MET A 60 6.74 -12.70 7.32
N THR A 61 7.79 -12.62 6.49
CA THR A 61 8.70 -11.48 6.45
C THR A 61 8.12 -10.45 5.50
N VAL A 62 7.74 -9.29 6.02
CA VAL A 62 7.09 -8.20 5.27
C VAL A 62 7.99 -6.96 5.29
N VAL A 63 8.11 -6.31 4.14
CA VAL A 63 8.74 -4.98 4.03
C VAL A 63 7.65 -3.94 3.75
N GLU A 64 7.60 -2.88 4.53
CA GLU A 64 6.86 -1.65 4.24
C GLU A 64 7.81 -0.62 3.67
N LEU A 65 7.63 -0.22 2.40
CA LEU A 65 8.45 0.80 1.74
C LEU A 65 7.87 2.20 1.98
N SER A 66 8.75 3.14 2.30
CA SER A 66 8.42 4.56 2.52
C SER A 66 7.20 4.74 3.44
N PRO A 67 7.28 4.32 4.71
CA PRO A 67 6.14 4.25 5.64
C PRO A 67 5.55 5.63 5.98
N GLY A 68 6.25 6.71 5.66
CA GLY A 68 5.86 8.07 6.03
C GLY A 68 5.71 8.23 7.54
N GLY A 69 4.51 8.58 7.99
CA GLY A 69 4.18 8.66 9.43
C GLY A 69 3.89 7.31 10.10
N GLY A 70 4.09 6.18 9.39
CA GLY A 70 3.94 4.82 9.94
C GLY A 70 2.50 4.39 10.19
N TRP A 71 1.57 4.78 9.34
CA TRP A 71 0.15 4.44 9.52
C TRP A 71 -0.08 2.91 9.46
N TYR A 72 0.47 2.24 8.43
CA TYR A 72 0.41 0.77 8.34
C TYR A 72 1.41 0.10 9.28
N THR A 73 2.53 0.75 9.60
CA THR A 73 3.48 0.25 10.61
C THR A 73 2.79 -0.03 11.95
N GLU A 74 1.82 0.82 12.37
CA GLU A 74 1.04 0.63 13.61
C GLU A 74 0.19 -0.65 13.62
N ILE A 75 -0.14 -1.18 12.45
CA ILE A 75 -0.90 -2.43 12.28
C ILE A 75 0.05 -3.61 12.06
N LEU A 76 1.03 -3.43 11.17
CA LEU A 76 1.94 -4.50 10.76
C LEU A 76 2.89 -4.93 11.88
N ALA A 77 3.36 -3.98 12.70
CA ALA A 77 4.30 -4.26 13.78
C ALA A 77 3.71 -5.25 14.82
N PRO A 78 2.56 -4.99 15.45
CA PRO A 78 1.97 -5.94 16.39
C PRO A 78 1.51 -7.24 15.71
N TYR A 79 1.00 -7.17 14.47
CA TYR A 79 0.52 -8.36 13.75
C TYR A 79 1.64 -9.37 13.44
N LEU A 80 2.84 -8.90 13.08
CA LEU A 80 3.96 -9.75 12.69
C LEU A 80 4.90 -10.08 13.86
N ARG A 81 4.75 -9.41 15.01
CA ARG A 81 5.73 -9.41 16.11
C ARG A 81 6.16 -10.77 16.59
N ASP A 82 5.24 -11.72 16.71
CA ASP A 82 5.49 -12.97 17.43
C ASP A 82 5.89 -14.13 16.51
N LYS A 83 5.46 -14.10 15.25
CA LYS A 83 5.65 -15.23 14.32
C LYS A 83 6.32 -14.84 13.01
N GLY A 84 6.31 -13.57 12.67
CA GLY A 84 6.85 -13.01 11.45
C GLY A 84 7.96 -12.00 11.70
N LYS A 85 8.17 -11.15 10.70
CA LYS A 85 9.15 -10.07 10.75
C LYS A 85 8.62 -8.87 9.97
N LEU A 86 8.70 -7.69 10.54
CA LEU A 86 8.49 -6.43 9.84
C LEU A 86 9.81 -5.71 9.63
N ILE A 87 10.08 -5.35 8.38
CA ILE A 87 11.15 -4.44 8.00
C ILE A 87 10.48 -3.15 7.52
N VAL A 88 10.80 -2.04 8.14
CA VAL A 88 10.33 -0.72 7.73
C VAL A 88 11.47 -0.03 6.99
N ALA A 89 11.28 0.18 5.70
CA ALA A 89 12.31 0.69 4.80
C ALA A 89 11.98 2.14 4.40
N GLY A 90 12.82 3.05 4.83
CA GLY A 90 12.67 4.49 4.58
C GLY A 90 14.03 5.16 4.37
N GLU A 91 14.02 6.48 4.47
CA GLU A 91 15.22 7.29 4.30
C GLU A 91 16.34 6.90 5.27
N SER A 92 17.59 7.05 4.81
CA SER A 92 18.77 6.80 5.62
C SER A 92 18.93 7.85 6.71
N VAL A 93 19.43 7.45 7.88
CA VAL A 93 19.86 8.40 8.94
C VAL A 93 21.04 9.26 8.51
N THR A 94 21.80 8.80 7.50
CA THR A 94 22.91 9.50 6.88
C THR A 94 22.54 10.11 5.53
N SER A 95 21.23 10.34 5.28
CA SER A 95 20.77 10.98 4.04
C SER A 95 21.49 12.29 3.78
N PRO A 96 21.92 12.55 2.53
CA PRO A 96 22.56 13.83 2.17
C PRO A 96 21.55 14.99 2.10
N THR A 97 20.23 14.72 2.20
CA THR A 97 19.20 15.74 2.13
C THR A 97 18.58 16.01 3.50
N GLU A 98 18.27 17.28 3.77
CA GLU A 98 17.55 17.67 4.99
C GLU A 98 16.20 16.97 5.13
N TYR A 99 15.49 16.78 4.00
CA TYR A 99 14.23 16.03 3.98
C TYR A 99 14.44 14.61 4.45
N GLY A 100 15.42 13.90 3.89
CA GLY A 100 15.72 12.49 4.24
C GLY A 100 16.13 12.36 5.71
N GLN A 101 17.00 13.24 6.20
CA GLN A 101 17.39 13.26 7.62
C GLN A 101 16.19 13.46 8.54
N LYS A 102 15.31 14.42 8.23
CA LYS A 102 14.07 14.66 8.99
C LYS A 102 13.09 13.48 8.92
N ALA A 103 12.96 12.84 7.77
CA ALA A 103 12.10 11.68 7.59
C ALA A 103 12.62 10.47 8.38
N ALA A 104 13.93 10.20 8.31
CA ALA A 104 14.59 9.17 9.09
C ALA A 104 14.46 9.40 10.60
N ALA A 105 14.67 10.65 11.05
CA ALA A 105 14.51 11.02 12.46
C ALA A 105 13.08 10.80 12.96
N ARG A 106 12.07 11.25 12.21
CA ARG A 106 10.66 11.01 12.56
C ARG A 106 10.32 9.54 12.69
N LEU A 107 10.83 8.71 11.77
CA LEU A 107 10.62 7.26 11.85
C LEU A 107 11.33 6.66 13.07
N SER A 108 12.57 7.08 13.38
CA SER A 108 13.29 6.65 14.57
C SER A 108 12.50 6.99 15.84
N THR A 109 12.14 8.27 16.00
CA THR A 109 11.34 8.74 17.15
C THR A 109 10.05 7.92 17.33
N LYS A 110 9.34 7.62 16.24
CA LYS A 110 8.13 6.79 16.31
C LYS A 110 8.42 5.38 16.82
N LEU A 111 9.43 4.72 16.27
CA LEU A 111 9.76 3.34 16.65
C LEU A 111 10.28 3.24 18.09
N GLU A 112 11.03 4.24 18.54
CA GLU A 112 11.60 4.32 19.90
C GLU A 112 10.54 4.68 20.95
N ALA A 113 9.49 5.41 20.57
CA ALA A 113 8.46 5.88 21.50
C ALA A 113 7.64 4.74 22.14
N ASN A 114 7.55 3.57 21.50
CA ASN A 114 6.83 2.41 22.04
C ASN A 114 7.57 1.10 21.74
N PRO A 115 8.59 0.75 22.56
CA PRO A 115 9.34 -0.50 22.40
C PRO A 115 8.47 -1.75 22.50
N GLY A 116 7.37 -1.71 23.25
CA GLY A 116 6.39 -2.80 23.36
C GLY A 116 5.76 -3.12 22.01
N MET A 117 5.45 -2.10 21.23
CA MET A 117 4.85 -2.23 19.91
C MET A 117 5.89 -2.46 18.80
N TYR A 118 7.00 -1.73 18.83
CA TYR A 118 7.94 -1.65 17.71
C TYR A 118 9.31 -2.32 17.97
N GLY A 119 9.59 -2.82 19.16
CA GLY A 119 10.92 -3.28 19.55
C GLY A 119 11.49 -4.44 18.71
N LYS A 120 10.63 -5.15 17.95
CA LYS A 120 11.05 -6.19 17.01
C LYS A 120 11.07 -5.74 15.53
N VAL A 121 10.68 -4.49 15.27
CA VAL A 121 10.73 -3.91 13.91
C VAL A 121 12.17 -3.70 13.49
N GLN A 122 12.50 -4.17 12.30
CA GLN A 122 13.82 -3.93 11.70
C GLN A 122 13.75 -2.70 10.79
N ARG A 123 14.87 -2.01 10.64
CA ARG A 123 15.01 -0.91 9.69
C ARG A 123 15.78 -1.37 8.46
N GLY A 124 15.31 -0.93 7.30
CA GLY A 124 16.01 -1.02 6.04
C GLY A 124 16.16 0.37 5.43
N VAL A 125 17.07 0.53 4.48
CA VAL A 125 17.22 1.78 3.72
C VAL A 125 16.53 1.65 2.39
N PHE A 126 15.60 2.58 2.14
CA PHE A 126 14.93 2.77 0.87
C PHE A 126 14.82 4.27 0.62
N GLU A 127 15.87 4.82 -0.01
CA GLU A 127 16.06 6.24 -0.27
C GLU A 127 16.12 6.51 -1.77
N VAL A 128 14.99 6.89 -2.34
CA VAL A 128 14.85 7.17 -3.77
C VAL A 128 15.50 8.52 -4.13
N PRO A 129 16.30 8.59 -5.19
CA PRO A 129 16.68 7.53 -6.14
C PRO A 129 18.05 6.87 -5.84
N ARG A 130 18.53 6.93 -4.61
CA ARG A 130 19.95 6.68 -4.28
C ARG A 130 20.27 5.30 -3.73
N GLU A 131 19.46 4.77 -2.83
CA GLU A 131 19.81 3.57 -2.08
C GLU A 131 18.59 2.68 -1.81
N TYR A 132 18.73 1.37 -2.06
CA TYR A 132 17.65 0.38 -1.91
C TYR A 132 18.14 -0.83 -1.10
N ASN A 133 18.83 -0.60 0.01
CA ASN A 133 19.38 -1.64 0.88
C ASN A 133 18.43 -1.96 2.03
N PHE A 134 17.29 -2.55 1.75
CA PHE A 134 16.24 -2.80 2.74
C PHE A 134 16.09 -4.27 3.14
N ALA A 135 16.53 -5.23 2.32
CA ALA A 135 16.48 -6.64 2.65
C ALA A 135 17.41 -7.47 1.75
N PRO A 136 17.93 -8.61 2.23
CA PRO A 136 18.71 -9.54 1.41
C PRO A 136 17.86 -10.10 0.25
N ALA A 137 18.53 -10.44 -0.85
CA ALA A 137 17.87 -11.04 -2.01
C ALA A 137 17.12 -12.33 -1.63
N GLY A 138 15.89 -12.48 -2.14
CA GLY A 138 15.08 -13.67 -1.96
C GLY A 138 14.68 -13.99 -0.52
N SER A 139 14.68 -12.99 0.39
CA SER A 139 14.42 -13.20 1.82
C SER A 139 13.01 -12.79 2.26
N VAL A 140 12.28 -12.03 1.45
CA VAL A 140 11.03 -11.38 1.81
C VAL A 140 9.82 -12.12 1.21
N ASP A 141 8.77 -12.35 2.00
CA ASP A 141 7.53 -12.97 1.53
C ASP A 141 6.60 -11.94 0.86
N MET A 142 6.57 -10.71 1.40
CA MET A 142 5.72 -9.64 0.90
C MET A 142 6.42 -8.28 1.03
N VAL A 143 6.30 -7.47 -0.01
CA VAL A 143 6.62 -6.04 0.02
C VAL A 143 5.33 -5.27 -0.17
N VAL A 144 5.10 -4.22 0.62
CA VAL A 144 3.94 -3.34 0.47
C VAL A 144 4.37 -1.88 0.37
N THR A 145 3.62 -1.11 -0.41
CA THR A 145 3.79 0.34 -0.49
C THR A 145 2.43 1.01 -0.62
N PHE A 146 2.30 2.16 0.04
CA PHE A 146 1.03 2.87 0.14
C PHE A 146 1.21 4.35 -0.20
N ARG A 147 0.78 4.74 -1.40
CA ARG A 147 0.78 6.12 -1.91
C ARG A 147 2.21 6.70 -2.02
N ASN A 148 3.07 5.97 -2.71
CA ASN A 148 4.46 6.37 -2.91
C ASN A 148 4.91 6.35 -4.36
N ILE A 149 4.32 5.49 -5.23
CA ILE A 149 4.77 5.33 -6.61
C ILE A 149 4.71 6.67 -7.36
N HIS A 150 3.67 7.47 -7.11
CA HIS A 150 3.53 8.80 -7.70
C HIS A 150 4.70 9.74 -7.38
N ASN A 151 5.38 9.56 -6.23
CA ASN A 151 6.59 10.30 -5.91
C ASN A 151 7.80 9.76 -6.67
N TRP A 152 7.86 8.45 -6.93
CA TRP A 152 8.98 7.81 -7.60
C TRP A 152 9.00 8.06 -9.10
N THR A 153 7.84 8.21 -9.73
CA THR A 153 7.72 8.44 -11.18
C THR A 153 8.37 9.75 -11.64
N GLY A 154 8.53 10.73 -10.74
CA GLY A 154 9.25 11.97 -11.00
C GLY A 154 10.76 11.81 -11.25
N GLU A 155 11.35 10.68 -10.85
CA GLU A 155 12.79 10.40 -11.01
C GLU A 155 13.16 9.87 -12.42
N GLY A 156 12.17 9.61 -13.26
CA GLY A 156 12.33 9.07 -14.60
C GLY A 156 12.28 7.55 -14.70
N ASP A 157 12.00 7.05 -15.90
CA ASP A 157 11.68 5.64 -16.15
C ASP A 157 12.77 4.66 -15.69
N ASP A 158 14.05 4.99 -15.90
CA ASP A 158 15.15 4.11 -15.53
C ASP A 158 15.24 3.94 -14.02
N LYS A 159 15.07 5.03 -13.26
CA LYS A 159 15.10 4.99 -11.79
C LYS A 159 13.89 4.24 -11.24
N VAL A 160 12.71 4.43 -11.82
CA VAL A 160 11.52 3.65 -11.47
C VAL A 160 11.74 2.17 -11.70
N GLN A 161 12.42 1.79 -12.80
CA GLN A 161 12.76 0.39 -13.06
C GLN A 161 13.80 -0.16 -12.06
N GLU A 162 14.79 0.63 -11.65
CA GLU A 162 15.73 0.24 -10.58
C GLU A 162 14.99 -0.04 -9.27
N ILE A 163 14.04 0.83 -8.89
CA ILE A 163 13.18 0.66 -7.71
C ILE A 163 12.44 -0.69 -7.77
N PHE A 164 11.68 -0.94 -8.84
CA PHE A 164 10.90 -2.17 -8.92
C PHE A 164 11.77 -3.43 -9.03
N LYS A 165 12.96 -3.34 -9.66
CA LYS A 165 13.94 -4.43 -9.67
C LYS A 165 14.50 -4.71 -8.26
N SER A 166 14.71 -3.69 -7.43
CA SER A 166 15.15 -3.90 -6.05
C SER A 166 14.10 -4.65 -5.23
N VAL A 167 12.82 -4.28 -5.40
CA VAL A 167 11.69 -4.99 -4.81
C VAL A 167 11.63 -6.44 -5.30
N HIS A 168 11.76 -6.64 -6.61
CA HIS A 168 11.78 -7.97 -7.20
C HIS A 168 12.94 -8.81 -6.63
N THR A 169 14.14 -8.23 -6.48
CA THR A 169 15.31 -8.92 -5.94
C THR A 169 15.09 -9.36 -4.49
N ALA A 170 14.53 -8.49 -3.64
CA ALA A 170 14.30 -8.80 -2.22
C ALA A 170 13.25 -9.90 -2.01
N LEU A 171 12.25 -9.99 -2.87
CA LEU A 171 11.17 -10.99 -2.76
C LEU A 171 11.66 -12.40 -3.07
N LYS A 172 11.13 -13.37 -2.32
CA LYS A 172 11.21 -14.81 -2.67
C LYS A 172 10.49 -15.08 -3.99
N LYS A 173 10.82 -16.18 -4.66
CA LYS A 173 10.04 -16.66 -5.81
C LYS A 173 8.57 -16.84 -5.39
N GLY A 174 7.67 -16.25 -6.15
CA GLY A 174 6.24 -16.24 -5.82
C GLY A 174 5.83 -15.27 -4.72
N GLY A 175 6.77 -14.48 -4.19
CA GLY A 175 6.48 -13.42 -3.21
C GLY A 175 5.58 -12.34 -3.78
N ILE A 176 4.90 -11.62 -2.89
CA ILE A 176 3.85 -10.65 -3.23
C ILE A 176 4.38 -9.22 -3.14
N PHE A 177 4.06 -8.42 -4.14
CA PHE A 177 4.17 -6.96 -4.08
C PHE A 177 2.76 -6.36 -4.04
N GLY A 178 2.38 -5.78 -2.90
CA GLY A 178 1.11 -5.11 -2.66
C GLY A 178 1.23 -3.60 -2.84
N VAL A 179 0.39 -3.02 -3.67
CA VAL A 179 0.42 -1.61 -4.04
C VAL A 179 -0.93 -0.97 -3.82
N VAL A 180 -0.94 0.17 -3.11
CA VAL A 180 -2.06 1.11 -3.08
C VAL A 180 -1.53 2.47 -3.51
N ASP A 181 -2.11 3.07 -4.55
CA ASP A 181 -1.74 4.44 -4.94
C ASP A 181 -2.93 5.22 -5.52
N HIS A 182 -2.80 6.54 -5.62
CA HIS A 182 -3.82 7.44 -6.13
C HIS A 182 -4.10 7.17 -7.60
N ARG A 183 -5.37 6.95 -7.94
CA ARG A 183 -5.79 6.52 -9.28
C ARG A 183 -6.41 7.68 -10.05
N ALA A 184 -5.87 7.92 -11.24
CA ALA A 184 -6.45 8.82 -12.22
C ALA A 184 -7.61 8.14 -12.96
N PRO A 185 -8.66 8.89 -13.35
CA PRO A 185 -9.70 8.39 -14.24
C PRO A 185 -9.12 7.92 -15.58
N ALA A 186 -9.57 6.77 -16.07
CA ALA A 186 -9.11 6.23 -17.34
C ALA A 186 -9.39 7.21 -18.51
N GLY A 187 -8.41 7.35 -19.41
CA GLY A 187 -8.56 8.14 -20.64
C GLY A 187 -8.53 9.66 -20.46
N LYS A 188 -8.35 10.17 -19.25
CA LYS A 188 -8.18 11.62 -19.01
C LYS A 188 -6.70 11.97 -18.89
N PRO A 189 -6.25 13.11 -19.43
CA PRO A 189 -4.89 13.60 -19.15
C PRO A 189 -4.65 13.80 -17.67
N VAL A 190 -3.45 13.52 -17.20
CA VAL A 190 -3.04 13.70 -15.80
C VAL A 190 -1.86 14.64 -15.74
N ASP A 191 -1.94 15.67 -14.89
CA ASP A 191 -0.78 16.46 -14.51
C ASP A 191 0.16 15.58 -13.66
N PRO A 192 1.42 15.37 -14.09
CA PRO A 192 2.39 14.58 -13.32
C PRO A 192 2.61 15.08 -11.88
N LYS A 193 2.30 16.36 -11.62
CA LYS A 193 2.42 16.97 -10.30
C LYS A 193 1.16 16.82 -9.44
N SER A 194 0.11 16.20 -9.97
CA SER A 194 -1.16 16.04 -9.23
C SER A 194 -1.14 14.92 -8.19
N GLY A 195 -0.16 14.02 -8.26
CA GLY A 195 -0.08 12.81 -7.44
C GLY A 195 -0.98 11.66 -7.92
N TYR A 196 -1.77 11.85 -8.98
CA TYR A 196 -2.56 10.76 -9.58
C TYR A 196 -1.78 10.02 -10.65
N LEU A 197 -2.01 8.72 -10.75
CA LEU A 197 -1.40 7.85 -11.75
C LEU A 197 -2.47 7.01 -12.48
N HIS A 198 -2.27 6.77 -13.76
CA HIS A 198 -3.09 5.80 -14.48
C HIS A 198 -2.76 4.37 -14.05
N GLU A 199 -3.78 3.63 -13.61
CA GLU A 199 -3.62 2.24 -13.17
C GLU A 199 -2.91 1.36 -14.21
N ALA A 200 -3.27 1.49 -15.49
CA ALA A 200 -2.66 0.72 -16.57
C ALA A 200 -1.15 0.98 -16.72
N GLU A 201 -0.71 2.22 -16.51
CA GLU A 201 0.72 2.56 -16.57
C GLU A 201 1.48 2.01 -15.37
N VAL A 202 0.91 2.09 -14.16
CA VAL A 202 1.51 1.48 -12.97
C VAL A 202 1.67 -0.02 -13.15
N ILE A 203 0.65 -0.70 -13.68
CA ILE A 203 0.71 -2.13 -13.98
C ILE A 203 1.86 -2.42 -14.96
N LYS A 204 1.92 -1.70 -16.07
CA LYS A 204 2.95 -1.86 -17.10
C LYS A 204 4.37 -1.66 -16.54
N MET A 205 4.58 -0.62 -15.73
CA MET A 205 5.88 -0.34 -15.11
C MET A 205 6.34 -1.48 -14.19
N ILE A 206 5.44 -2.00 -13.36
CA ILE A 206 5.75 -3.07 -12.41
C ILE A 206 5.96 -4.41 -13.15
N GLU A 207 5.16 -4.72 -14.16
CA GLU A 207 5.31 -5.95 -14.96
C GLU A 207 6.62 -5.96 -15.75
N LYS A 208 7.10 -4.80 -16.24
CA LYS A 208 8.41 -4.65 -16.90
C LYS A 208 9.58 -5.05 -15.98
N ALA A 209 9.42 -4.93 -14.66
CA ALA A 209 10.42 -5.35 -13.70
C ALA A 209 10.37 -6.84 -13.32
N GLY A 210 9.56 -7.66 -14.00
CA GLY A 210 9.51 -9.13 -13.81
C GLY A 210 8.35 -9.62 -12.94
N PHE A 211 7.42 -8.75 -12.60
CA PHE A 211 6.21 -9.13 -11.88
C PHE A 211 5.09 -9.59 -12.82
N LYS A 212 4.07 -10.21 -12.23
CA LYS A 212 2.78 -10.48 -12.87
C LYS A 212 1.67 -9.92 -12.01
N LEU A 213 0.80 -9.10 -12.58
CA LEU A 213 -0.45 -8.73 -11.92
C LEU A 213 -1.30 -9.99 -11.69
N VAL A 214 -1.74 -10.24 -10.46
CA VAL A 214 -2.55 -11.41 -10.12
C VAL A 214 -3.96 -11.05 -9.66
N ALA A 215 -4.16 -9.84 -9.14
CA ALA A 215 -5.50 -9.36 -8.77
C ALA A 215 -5.52 -7.83 -8.64
N LYS A 216 -6.74 -7.26 -8.79
CA LYS A 216 -7.07 -5.86 -8.47
C LYS A 216 -8.24 -5.84 -7.50
N SER A 217 -8.33 -4.79 -6.70
CA SER A 217 -9.45 -4.59 -5.76
C SER A 217 -9.91 -3.14 -5.77
N GLU A 218 -11.22 -2.94 -5.68
CA GLU A 218 -11.84 -1.62 -5.57
C GLU A 218 -12.06 -1.21 -4.09
N VAL A 219 -11.46 -1.92 -3.13
CA VAL A 219 -11.66 -1.68 -1.70
C VAL A 219 -11.28 -0.26 -1.26
N ASN A 220 -10.33 0.37 -1.95
CA ASN A 220 -9.90 1.75 -1.69
C ASN A 220 -10.40 2.74 -2.75
N ALA A 221 -11.38 2.36 -3.57
CA ALA A 221 -11.98 3.24 -4.55
C ALA A 221 -12.83 4.32 -3.88
N ASN A 222 -12.78 5.52 -4.43
CA ASN A 222 -13.66 6.61 -4.05
C ASN A 222 -14.26 7.28 -5.29
N PRO A 223 -15.49 6.91 -5.69
CA PRO A 223 -16.12 7.46 -6.90
C PRO A 223 -16.48 8.95 -6.80
N LYS A 224 -16.38 9.56 -5.61
CA LYS A 224 -16.59 11.01 -5.43
C LYS A 224 -15.35 11.82 -5.85
N ASP A 225 -14.18 11.17 -5.95
CA ASP A 225 -12.94 11.83 -6.35
C ASP A 225 -12.85 11.92 -7.86
N THR A 226 -12.96 13.14 -8.38
CA THR A 226 -12.91 13.44 -9.82
C THR A 226 -11.49 13.63 -10.35
N ALA A 227 -10.49 13.66 -9.45
CA ALA A 227 -9.06 13.82 -9.73
C ALA A 227 -8.66 15.10 -10.50
N ASP A 228 -9.51 16.13 -10.48
CA ASP A 228 -9.31 17.42 -11.14
C ASP A 228 -9.14 18.60 -10.16
N HIS A 229 -8.59 18.31 -8.99
CA HIS A 229 -8.46 19.26 -7.89
C HIS A 229 -7.26 20.21 -8.07
N PRO A 230 -7.37 21.49 -7.59
CA PRO A 230 -6.37 22.54 -7.84
C PRO A 230 -4.95 22.22 -7.35
N LYS A 231 -4.81 21.39 -6.33
CA LYS A 231 -3.51 20.89 -5.80
C LYS A 231 -3.42 19.37 -5.90
N GLY A 232 -4.07 18.76 -6.91
CA GLY A 232 -4.13 17.32 -7.05
C GLY A 232 -4.65 16.63 -5.78
N VAL A 233 -4.11 15.46 -5.47
CA VAL A 233 -4.49 14.64 -4.29
C VAL A 233 -4.37 15.38 -2.96
N TRP A 234 -3.48 16.36 -2.88
CA TRP A 234 -3.25 17.13 -1.64
C TRP A 234 -4.35 18.14 -1.34
N THR A 235 -5.25 18.42 -2.27
CA THR A 235 -6.48 19.18 -2.03
C THR A 235 -7.41 18.45 -1.08
N LEU A 236 -7.43 17.12 -1.15
CA LEU A 236 -8.30 16.25 -0.37
C LEU A 236 -7.74 15.95 1.04
N PRO A 237 -8.57 15.41 1.95
CA PRO A 237 -8.09 14.88 3.23
C PRO A 237 -6.99 13.82 3.05
N PRO A 238 -6.05 13.74 3.98
CA PRO A 238 -5.95 14.51 5.23
C PRO A 238 -5.20 15.84 5.08
N VAL A 239 -4.63 16.13 3.89
CA VAL A 239 -3.73 17.28 3.70
C VAL A 239 -4.51 18.59 3.67
N LEU A 240 -5.62 18.64 2.90
CA LEU A 240 -6.45 19.84 2.73
C LEU A 240 -5.59 21.08 2.43
N ALA A 241 -4.75 20.99 1.39
CA ALA A 241 -3.73 21.98 1.06
C ALA A 241 -4.28 23.40 0.78
N LEU A 242 -5.58 23.51 0.48
CA LEU A 242 -6.26 24.80 0.31
C LEU A 242 -6.79 25.39 1.62
N LYS A 243 -6.54 24.70 2.77
CA LYS A 243 -6.97 25.11 4.10
C LYS A 243 -8.49 25.30 4.18
N ASP A 244 -8.95 26.55 4.30
CA ASP A 244 -10.37 26.89 4.48
C ASP A 244 -11.11 27.09 3.15
N VAL A 245 -10.39 27.16 2.01
CA VAL A 245 -11.02 27.33 0.69
C VAL A 245 -11.77 26.06 0.32
N ASP A 246 -13.11 26.15 0.17
CA ASP A 246 -14.00 25.04 -0.18
C ASP A 246 -13.82 23.77 0.73
N ARG A 247 -13.40 23.98 1.97
CA ARG A 247 -13.03 22.90 2.89
C ARG A 247 -14.12 21.86 3.03
N GLU A 248 -15.37 22.28 3.22
CA GLU A 248 -16.49 21.37 3.38
C GLU A 248 -16.70 20.46 2.16
N LYS A 249 -16.56 21.04 0.95
CA LYS A 249 -16.60 20.29 -0.31
C LYS A 249 -15.55 19.18 -0.35
N TYR A 250 -14.29 19.51 -0.03
CA TYR A 250 -13.21 18.53 -0.09
C TYR A 250 -13.29 17.50 1.03
N VAL A 251 -13.76 17.87 2.22
CA VAL A 251 -14.06 16.92 3.30
C VAL A 251 -15.19 15.97 2.91
N ALA A 252 -16.23 16.46 2.22
CA ALA A 252 -17.35 15.62 1.76
C ALA A 252 -16.94 14.63 0.64
N ILE A 253 -15.93 14.94 -0.16
CA ILE A 253 -15.32 13.99 -1.10
C ILE A 253 -14.60 12.88 -0.33
N GLY A 254 -13.85 13.22 0.70
CA GLY A 254 -13.02 12.28 1.47
C GLY A 254 -11.60 12.11 0.92
N GLU A 255 -10.90 11.02 1.30
CA GLU A 255 -9.60 10.70 0.73
C GLU A 255 -9.73 10.33 -0.77
N SER A 256 -8.64 10.49 -1.53
CA SER A 256 -8.61 10.24 -2.98
C SER A 256 -9.04 8.83 -3.38
N ASP A 257 -9.46 8.69 -4.63
CA ASP A 257 -9.60 7.39 -5.28
C ASP A 257 -8.26 6.67 -5.40
N ARG A 258 -8.23 5.36 -5.09
CA ARG A 258 -6.99 4.61 -5.06
C ARG A 258 -7.12 3.24 -5.69
N MET A 259 -6.22 2.95 -6.63
CA MET A 259 -6.00 1.59 -7.10
C MET A 259 -5.43 0.72 -5.98
N THR A 260 -5.81 -0.55 -5.95
CA THR A 260 -5.26 -1.57 -5.04
C THR A 260 -4.87 -2.79 -5.86
N LEU A 261 -3.56 -2.99 -6.02
CA LEU A 261 -2.99 -3.94 -6.97
C LEU A 261 -2.13 -4.98 -6.26
N LYS A 262 -2.31 -6.25 -6.63
CA LYS A 262 -1.54 -7.37 -6.12
C LYS A 262 -0.72 -7.98 -7.23
N PHE A 263 0.60 -7.93 -7.08
CA PHE A 263 1.55 -8.54 -8.01
C PHE A 263 2.25 -9.74 -7.36
N LYS A 264 2.73 -10.65 -8.21
CA LYS A 264 3.53 -11.80 -7.80
C LYS A 264 4.84 -11.80 -8.55
N LYS A 265 5.96 -12.04 -7.86
CA LYS A 265 7.26 -12.29 -8.48
C LYS A 265 7.20 -13.58 -9.31
N LYS A 266 7.59 -13.50 -10.57
CA LYS A 266 7.71 -14.67 -11.49
C LYS A 266 8.87 -15.58 -11.11
#